data_470e2ec12fbd1ffd12970b122c0e1a6b
#
_entry.id   470e2ec12fbd1ffd12970b122c0e1a6b
#
_cell.length_a   1.000
_cell.length_b   1.000
_cell.length_c   1.000
_cell.angle_alpha   90.00
_cell.angle_beta   90.00
_cell.angle_gamma   90.00
#
_symmetry.space_group_name_H-M   'P 1'
#
loop_
_entity.id
_entity.type
_entity.pdbx_description
1 polymer ?
#
loop_
_entity_poly.entity_id
_entity_poly.type
_entity_poly.pdbx_seq_one_letter_code
_entity_poly.pdbx_strand_id
1 'polypeptide(L)'
;MADETYIYAGAEAHGPYRKKASDTQWEQLTNGMPPTPQARPIAIHPHNPDVMFVGTQRGVYRSQDRGDHWQRMNLPEGRTVWSLQFHPHNPQVMFLGTEGSEVYTSNDGGENWQYLSTIVNADAVQMAFATRILGFAIEPPNPSRMYAA
;
A
#
# COMPACT_ATOMS: atom_id res chain seq x y z
N MET A 1 2.37 28.96 10.95
CA MET A 1 3.17 28.47 9.82
C MET A 1 2.21 27.76 8.87
N ALA A 2 2.29 28.02 7.59
CA ALA A 2 1.47 27.29 6.63
C ALA A 2 1.88 25.82 6.69
N ASP A 3 0.89 24.96 6.83
CA ASP A 3 1.10 23.50 6.81
C ASP A 3 1.64 23.13 5.43
N GLU A 4 2.85 22.56 5.37
CA GLU A 4 3.45 22.20 4.09
C GLU A 4 2.70 20.99 3.50
N THR A 5 2.01 21.20 2.39
CA THR A 5 1.32 20.12 1.68
C THR A 5 2.30 19.40 0.77
N TYR A 6 2.41 18.08 0.95
CA TYR A 6 3.19 17.19 0.10
C TYR A 6 2.31 16.36 -0.83
N ILE A 7 2.81 16.11 -2.02
CA ILE A 7 2.21 15.23 -3.02
C ILE A 7 3.16 14.04 -3.19
N TYR A 8 2.60 12.83 -3.14
CA TYR A 8 3.34 11.58 -3.33
C TYR A 8 2.86 10.88 -4.60
N ALA A 9 3.79 10.24 -5.30
CA ALA A 9 3.51 9.45 -6.50
C ALA A 9 4.32 8.16 -6.49
N GLY A 10 3.69 7.05 -6.82
CA GLY A 10 4.36 5.77 -7.10
C GLY A 10 4.72 5.67 -8.58
N ALA A 11 5.92 5.20 -8.88
CA ALA A 11 6.36 4.97 -10.25
C ALA A 11 6.92 3.56 -10.42
N GLU A 12 6.55 2.91 -11.54
CA GLU A 12 7.14 1.62 -11.91
C GLU A 12 8.64 1.79 -12.22
N ALA A 13 9.44 0.85 -11.73
CA ALA A 13 10.89 0.80 -11.86
C ALA A 13 11.67 1.96 -11.21
N HIS A 14 11.01 2.94 -10.60
CA HIS A 14 11.66 4.12 -10.02
C HIS A 14 11.31 4.36 -8.54
N GLY A 15 10.30 3.68 -8.00
CA GLY A 15 9.89 3.80 -6.60
C GLY A 15 8.96 4.98 -6.30
N PRO A 16 8.80 5.32 -5.01
CA PRO A 16 8.00 6.46 -4.60
C PRO A 16 8.74 7.79 -4.81
N TYR A 17 7.97 8.83 -5.10
CA TYR A 17 8.42 10.21 -5.24
C TYR A 17 7.58 11.11 -4.34
N ARG A 18 8.19 12.21 -3.92
CA ARG A 18 7.55 13.30 -3.16
C ARG A 18 7.89 14.64 -3.79
N LYS A 19 6.97 15.59 -3.67
CA LYS A 19 7.26 17.04 -3.83
C LYS A 19 6.39 17.85 -2.90
N LYS A 20 6.82 19.07 -2.55
CA LYS A 20 5.90 20.07 -1.99
C LYS A 20 4.90 20.51 -3.07
N ALA A 21 3.69 20.84 -2.67
CA ALA A 21 2.67 21.31 -3.63
C ALA A 21 3.11 22.56 -4.38
N SER A 22 3.93 23.41 -3.74
CA SER A 22 4.53 24.63 -4.33
C SER A 22 5.67 24.36 -5.31
N ASP A 23 6.28 23.17 -5.27
CA ASP A 23 7.50 22.88 -6.01
C ASP A 23 7.20 22.29 -7.39
N THR A 24 8.14 22.45 -8.31
CA THR A 24 8.07 21.83 -9.64
C THR A 24 8.88 20.54 -9.73
N GLN A 25 9.81 20.32 -8.82
CA GLN A 25 10.74 19.18 -8.83
C GLN A 25 10.25 18.06 -7.93
N TRP A 26 10.41 16.82 -8.39
CA TRP A 26 10.15 15.62 -7.63
C TRP A 26 11.42 15.08 -6.98
N GLU A 27 11.35 14.68 -5.75
CA GLU A 27 12.37 13.98 -5.01
C GLU A 27 12.08 12.48 -5.00
N GLN A 28 13.06 11.65 -5.34
CA GLN A 28 12.94 10.21 -5.31
C GLN A 28 13.23 9.67 -3.90
N LEU A 29 12.37 8.78 -3.41
CA LEU A 29 12.40 8.27 -2.03
C LEU A 29 12.66 6.77 -2.02
N THR A 30 13.90 6.34 -2.22
CA THR A 30 14.25 4.91 -2.32
C THR A 30 15.20 4.40 -1.23
N ASN A 31 15.53 5.25 -0.24
CA ASN A 31 16.44 4.88 0.84
C ASN A 31 15.86 3.75 1.71
N GLY A 32 16.55 2.61 1.79
CA GLY A 32 16.07 1.40 2.46
C GLY A 32 15.23 0.45 1.58
N MET A 33 15.02 0.81 0.30
CA MET A 33 14.38 -0.06 -0.68
C MET A 33 15.41 -0.84 -1.52
N PRO A 34 15.01 -1.98 -2.09
CA PRO A 34 15.85 -2.68 -3.05
C PRO A 34 16.02 -1.86 -4.34
N PRO A 35 16.99 -2.18 -5.19
CA PRO A 35 17.15 -1.55 -6.49
C PRO A 35 15.86 -1.67 -7.35
N THR A 36 15.56 -0.62 -8.11
CA THR A 36 14.42 -0.55 -9.04
C THR A 36 13.07 -0.95 -8.40
N PRO A 37 12.67 -0.32 -7.29
CA PRO A 37 11.39 -0.64 -6.65
C PRO A 37 10.24 -0.18 -7.56
N GLN A 38 9.23 -1.03 -7.70
CA GLN A 38 8.01 -0.70 -8.43
C GLN A 38 6.95 -0.26 -7.41
N ALA A 39 6.94 1.01 -7.08
CA ALA A 39 5.94 1.56 -6.15
C ALA A 39 4.57 1.67 -6.84
N ARG A 40 3.57 1.06 -6.24
CA ARG A 40 2.19 1.04 -6.74
C ARG A 40 1.25 1.75 -5.76
N PRO A 41 0.65 1.06 -4.74
CA PRO A 41 -0.16 1.76 -3.76
C PRO A 41 0.72 2.53 -2.77
N ILE A 42 0.29 3.74 -2.44
CA ILE A 42 0.81 4.52 -1.31
C ILE A 42 -0.34 4.77 -0.36
N ALA A 43 -0.16 4.44 0.92
CA ALA A 43 -1.13 4.72 1.97
C ALA A 43 -0.47 5.58 3.05
N ILE A 44 -1.04 6.75 3.33
CA ILE A 44 -0.58 7.66 4.38
C ILE A 44 -1.48 7.44 5.61
N HIS A 45 -0.87 7.36 6.79
CA HIS A 45 -1.60 7.17 8.02
C HIS A 45 -2.53 8.37 8.29
N PRO A 46 -3.84 8.16 8.58
CA PRO A 46 -4.84 9.24 8.60
C PRO A 46 -4.61 10.29 9.69
N HIS A 47 -3.90 9.96 10.75
CA HIS A 47 -3.67 10.87 11.90
C HIS A 47 -2.18 11.18 12.13
N ASN A 48 -1.28 10.60 11.37
CA ASN A 48 0.16 10.85 11.48
C ASN A 48 0.81 10.82 10.09
N PRO A 49 0.96 11.96 9.42
CA PRO A 49 1.49 12.01 8.06
C PRO A 49 2.97 11.59 7.93
N ASP A 50 3.69 11.44 9.04
CA ASP A 50 5.06 10.93 9.04
C ASP A 50 5.08 9.43 8.75
N VAL A 51 3.99 8.72 9.09
CA VAL A 51 3.85 7.28 8.86
C VAL A 51 3.15 7.02 7.54
N MET A 52 3.80 6.27 6.69
CA MET A 52 3.24 5.88 5.39
C MET A 52 3.74 4.50 4.95
N PHE A 53 2.98 3.89 4.07
CA PHE A 53 3.29 2.58 3.50
C PHE A 53 3.29 2.65 1.99
N VAL A 54 4.13 1.82 1.38
CA VAL A 54 4.15 1.61 -0.06
C VAL A 54 4.17 0.13 -0.39
N GLY A 55 3.32 -0.27 -1.31
CA GLY A 55 3.32 -1.61 -1.88
C GLY A 55 4.21 -1.69 -3.11
N THR A 56 4.97 -2.77 -3.20
CA THR A 56 5.92 -3.01 -4.31
C THR A 56 5.80 -4.45 -4.83
N GLN A 57 6.57 -4.76 -5.89
CA GLN A 57 6.74 -6.13 -6.38
C GLN A 57 7.47 -7.06 -5.39
N ARG A 58 8.04 -6.52 -4.32
CA ARG A 58 8.80 -7.27 -3.30
C ARG A 58 8.18 -7.17 -1.91
N GLY A 59 6.88 -6.84 -1.83
CA GLY A 59 6.14 -6.71 -0.59
C GLY A 59 5.83 -5.27 -0.21
N VAL A 60 5.57 -5.06 1.08
CA VAL A 60 5.17 -3.78 1.64
C VAL A 60 6.31 -3.17 2.45
N TYR A 61 6.49 -1.86 2.33
CA TYR A 61 7.48 -1.06 3.05
C TYR A 61 6.78 0.04 3.84
N ARG A 62 7.31 0.34 5.02
CA ARG A 62 6.85 1.43 5.88
C ARG A 62 7.92 2.49 6.02
N SER A 63 7.52 3.74 6.03
CA SER A 63 8.29 4.89 6.49
C SER A 63 7.65 5.47 7.75
N GLN A 64 8.47 6.08 8.61
CA GLN A 64 8.06 6.83 9.80
C GLN A 64 8.55 8.28 9.76
N ASP A 65 9.06 8.71 8.63
CA ASP A 65 9.68 10.02 8.37
C ASP A 65 9.33 10.58 6.99
N ARG A 66 8.06 10.44 6.58
CA ARG A 66 7.51 10.95 5.31
C ARG A 66 8.18 10.40 4.04
N GLY A 67 8.79 9.23 4.13
CA GLY A 67 9.41 8.55 3.01
C GLY A 67 10.93 8.72 2.91
N ASP A 68 11.57 9.39 3.87
CA ASP A 68 13.02 9.59 3.86
C ASP A 68 13.77 8.26 4.05
N HIS A 69 13.20 7.34 4.86
CA HIS A 69 13.70 5.98 5.05
C HIS A 69 12.56 4.97 5.00
N TRP A 70 12.84 3.80 4.39
CA TRP A 70 11.88 2.71 4.26
C TRP A 70 12.39 1.43 4.91
N GLN A 71 11.50 0.75 5.60
CA GLN A 71 11.74 -0.57 6.19
C GLN A 71 10.77 -1.58 5.61
N ARG A 72 11.28 -2.74 5.17
CA ARG A 72 10.43 -3.85 4.72
C ARG A 72 9.63 -4.42 5.89
N MET A 73 8.33 -4.59 5.71
CA MET A 73 7.44 -5.17 6.70
C MET A 73 7.32 -6.69 6.52
N ASN A 74 6.80 -7.36 7.55
CA ASN A 74 6.66 -8.81 7.59
C ASN A 74 5.45 -9.28 6.75
N LEU A 75 5.66 -9.34 5.43
CA LEU A 75 4.75 -9.99 4.48
C LEU A 75 5.47 -11.18 3.85
N PRO A 76 4.80 -12.32 3.58
CA PRO A 76 5.41 -13.46 2.91
C PRO A 76 6.13 -13.05 1.62
N GLU A 77 7.27 -13.70 1.34
CA GLU A 77 8.07 -13.39 0.16
C GLU A 77 7.33 -13.70 -1.15
N GLY A 78 7.75 -13.03 -2.23
CA GLY A 78 7.18 -13.23 -3.56
C GLY A 78 5.79 -12.63 -3.75
N ARG A 79 5.32 -11.78 -2.84
CA ARG A 79 4.03 -11.11 -2.97
C ARG A 79 4.20 -9.73 -3.59
N THR A 80 3.63 -9.55 -4.80
CA THR A 80 3.48 -8.23 -5.43
C THR A 80 2.23 -7.56 -4.85
N VAL A 81 2.40 -6.41 -4.22
CA VAL A 81 1.31 -5.64 -3.59
C VAL A 81 0.71 -4.67 -4.60
N TRP A 82 -0.60 -4.79 -4.86
CA TRP A 82 -1.33 -3.97 -5.83
C TRP A 82 -2.26 -2.96 -5.19
N SER A 83 -2.74 -3.24 -3.99
CA SER A 83 -3.59 -2.31 -3.21
C SER A 83 -3.24 -2.34 -1.74
N LEU A 84 -3.45 -1.22 -1.05
CA LEU A 84 -3.12 -1.04 0.36
C LEU A 84 -4.02 0.05 0.93
N GLN A 85 -4.70 -0.22 2.04
CA GLN A 85 -5.63 0.72 2.64
C GLN A 85 -5.70 0.59 4.15
N PHE A 86 -5.78 1.73 4.83
CA PHE A 86 -6.17 1.78 6.23
C PHE A 86 -7.68 1.63 6.40
N HIS A 87 -8.08 0.99 7.48
CA HIS A 87 -9.47 1.01 7.90
C HIS A 87 -9.86 2.44 8.33
N PRO A 88 -11.02 2.99 7.88
CA PRO A 88 -11.34 4.41 8.03
C PRO A 88 -11.48 4.88 9.48
N HIS A 89 -11.85 3.98 10.41
CA HIS A 89 -12.09 4.34 11.82
C HIS A 89 -11.06 3.73 12.79
N ASN A 90 -10.18 2.85 12.30
CA ASN A 90 -9.15 2.22 13.13
C ASN A 90 -7.87 2.00 12.32
N PRO A 91 -6.91 2.93 12.38
CA PRO A 91 -5.66 2.82 11.60
C PRO A 91 -4.75 1.67 12.02
N GLN A 92 -5.02 0.98 13.14
CA GLN A 92 -4.33 -0.26 13.46
C GLN A 92 -4.73 -1.40 12.52
N VAL A 93 -5.93 -1.29 11.93
CA VAL A 93 -6.42 -2.27 10.94
C VAL A 93 -6.09 -1.78 9.54
N MET A 94 -5.42 -2.64 8.78
CA MET A 94 -5.05 -2.39 7.40
C MET A 94 -5.36 -3.60 6.52
N PHE A 95 -5.57 -3.35 5.24
CA PHE A 95 -5.78 -4.38 4.23
C PHE A 95 -4.82 -4.18 3.07
N LEU A 96 -4.33 -5.26 2.51
CA LEU A 96 -3.58 -5.25 1.26
C LEU A 96 -4.05 -6.37 0.33
N GLY A 97 -3.99 -6.07 -0.95
CA GLY A 97 -4.26 -7.00 -2.03
C GLY A 97 -3.01 -7.27 -2.86
N THR A 98 -2.83 -8.53 -3.22
CA THR A 98 -1.66 -8.97 -3.97
C THR A 98 -2.03 -9.51 -5.34
N GLU A 99 -1.03 -9.77 -6.12
CA GLU A 99 -1.12 -10.63 -7.30
C GLU A 99 -1.58 -12.04 -6.88
N GLY A 100 -2.41 -12.68 -7.71
CA GLY A 100 -3.07 -13.94 -7.34
C GLY A 100 -4.36 -13.74 -6.55
N SER A 101 -4.89 -12.50 -6.47
CA SER A 101 -6.13 -12.14 -5.75
C SER A 101 -6.14 -12.54 -4.27
N GLU A 102 -4.97 -12.57 -3.64
CA GLU A 102 -4.86 -12.79 -2.20
C GLU A 102 -5.09 -11.49 -1.44
N VAL A 103 -5.80 -11.60 -0.32
CA VAL A 103 -6.04 -10.50 0.62
C VAL A 103 -5.34 -10.79 1.93
N TYR A 104 -4.63 -9.81 2.44
CA TYR A 104 -4.00 -9.84 3.76
C TYR A 104 -4.56 -8.71 4.63
N THR A 105 -4.58 -8.94 5.93
CA THR A 105 -4.94 -7.95 6.94
C THR A 105 -3.86 -7.81 7.98
N SER A 106 -3.75 -6.60 8.52
CA SER A 106 -2.99 -6.31 9.73
C SER A 106 -3.94 -5.75 10.78
N ASN A 107 -3.70 -6.05 12.04
CA ASN A 107 -4.42 -5.51 13.20
C ASN A 107 -3.50 -4.74 14.17
N ASP A 108 -2.28 -4.50 13.76
CA ASP A 108 -1.22 -3.88 14.56
C ASP A 108 -0.50 -2.73 13.83
N GLY A 109 -1.24 -2.02 12.97
CA GLY A 109 -0.69 -0.88 12.23
C GLY A 109 0.34 -1.26 11.17
N GLY A 110 0.24 -2.46 10.59
CA GLY A 110 1.10 -2.91 9.49
C GLY A 110 2.41 -3.59 9.93
N GLU A 111 2.58 -3.87 11.23
CA GLU A 111 3.76 -4.60 11.73
C GLU A 111 3.75 -6.06 11.26
N ASN A 112 2.60 -6.73 11.39
CA ASN A 112 2.40 -8.10 10.95
C ASN A 112 1.21 -8.21 10.01
N TRP A 113 1.35 -9.05 8.99
CA TRP A 113 0.34 -9.30 7.98
C TRP A 113 -0.09 -10.75 8.01
N GLN A 114 -1.39 -10.97 8.05
CA GLN A 114 -2.01 -12.28 8.07
C GLN A 114 -2.82 -12.49 6.79
N TYR A 115 -2.68 -13.66 6.20
CA TYR A 115 -3.52 -14.07 5.08
C TYR A 115 -4.98 -14.14 5.53
N LEU A 116 -5.85 -13.46 4.82
CA LEU A 116 -7.28 -13.42 5.10
C LEU A 116 -8.04 -14.36 4.16
N SER A 117 -7.86 -14.19 2.86
CA SER A 117 -8.58 -14.96 1.87
C SER A 117 -7.94 -14.83 0.46
N THR A 118 -8.30 -15.76 -0.42
CA THR A 118 -8.12 -15.61 -1.87
C THR A 118 -9.50 -15.44 -2.49
N ILE A 119 -9.65 -14.38 -3.30
CA ILE A 119 -10.89 -14.17 -4.05
C ILE A 119 -10.80 -15.01 -5.31
N VAL A 120 -11.60 -16.08 -5.36
CA VAL A 120 -11.71 -16.98 -6.52
C VAL A 120 -13.13 -16.89 -7.05
N ASN A 121 -13.27 -16.55 -8.32
CA ASN A 121 -14.51 -16.75 -9.03
C ASN A 121 -14.43 -18.10 -9.77
N ALA A 122 -15.24 -19.07 -9.35
CA ALA A 122 -15.26 -20.40 -9.95
C ALA A 122 -15.66 -20.38 -11.44
N ASP A 123 -16.39 -19.33 -11.85
CA ASP A 123 -16.87 -19.14 -13.23
C ASP A 123 -15.99 -18.20 -14.05
N ALA A 124 -14.89 -17.71 -13.46
CA ALA A 124 -13.97 -16.83 -14.17
C ALA A 124 -13.27 -17.61 -15.29
N VAL A 125 -13.34 -17.09 -16.50
CA VAL A 125 -12.52 -17.52 -17.61
C VAL A 125 -11.05 -17.41 -17.16
N GLN A 126 -10.29 -18.49 -17.29
CA GLN A 126 -8.84 -18.44 -17.05
C GLN A 126 -8.22 -17.38 -17.96
N MET A 127 -7.90 -16.25 -17.39
CA MET A 127 -7.19 -15.18 -18.11
C MET A 127 -5.72 -15.52 -18.17
N ALA A 128 -5.07 -15.15 -19.28
CA ALA A 128 -3.64 -15.34 -19.47
C ALA A 128 -2.77 -14.46 -18.54
N PHE A 129 -3.42 -13.65 -17.69
CA PHE A 129 -2.77 -12.71 -16.75
C PHE A 129 -3.10 -13.11 -15.31
N ALA A 130 -2.14 -12.94 -14.42
CA ALA A 130 -2.37 -13.08 -12.99
C ALA A 130 -3.47 -12.10 -12.53
N THR A 131 -4.45 -12.61 -11.78
CA THR A 131 -5.48 -11.78 -11.16
C THR A 131 -4.88 -10.91 -10.06
N ARG A 132 -5.51 -9.75 -9.78
CA ARG A 132 -4.97 -8.74 -8.85
C ARG A 132 -6.11 -8.12 -8.07
N ILE A 133 -5.84 -7.73 -6.84
CA ILE A 133 -6.73 -6.87 -6.08
C ILE A 133 -6.25 -5.42 -6.25
N LEU A 134 -6.97 -4.64 -7.03
CA LEU A 134 -6.59 -3.26 -7.38
C LEU A 134 -7.09 -2.23 -6.38
N GLY A 135 -8.07 -2.57 -5.56
CA GLY A 135 -8.63 -1.64 -4.59
C GLY A 135 -9.54 -2.29 -3.58
N PHE A 136 -9.79 -1.55 -2.52
CA PHE A 136 -10.76 -1.86 -1.49
C PHE A 136 -11.74 -0.71 -1.32
N ALA A 137 -12.99 -1.03 -1.03
CA ALA A 137 -13.97 -0.09 -0.53
C ALA A 137 -14.54 -0.60 0.79
N ILE A 138 -14.46 0.22 1.82
CA ILE A 138 -15.01 -0.08 3.14
C ILE A 138 -16.26 0.77 3.32
N GLU A 139 -17.38 0.16 3.66
CA GLU A 139 -18.66 0.85 3.79
C GLU A 139 -18.62 1.77 5.02
N PRO A 140 -18.70 3.12 4.89
CA PRO A 140 -18.52 4.03 6.03
C PRO A 140 -19.54 3.81 7.16
N PRO A 141 -20.85 3.58 6.91
CA PRO A 141 -21.81 3.32 7.97
C PRO A 141 -21.69 1.91 8.57
N ASN A 142 -21.04 0.98 7.88
CA ASN A 142 -20.82 -0.37 8.37
C ASN A 142 -19.40 -0.85 8.03
N PRO A 143 -18.41 -0.47 8.85
CA PRO A 143 -16.99 -0.76 8.57
C PRO A 143 -16.65 -2.26 8.64
N SER A 144 -17.59 -3.12 9.03
CA SER A 144 -17.46 -4.57 8.93
C SER A 144 -17.66 -5.10 7.52
N ARG A 145 -18.12 -4.25 6.58
CA ARG A 145 -18.28 -4.61 5.17
C ARG A 145 -17.16 -4.02 4.33
N MET A 146 -16.47 -4.89 3.64
CA MET A 146 -15.40 -4.54 2.71
C MET A 146 -15.64 -5.20 1.36
N TYR A 147 -15.36 -4.47 0.31
CA TYR A 147 -15.38 -4.93 -1.07
C TYR A 147 -13.98 -4.86 -1.63
N ALA A 148 -13.58 -5.87 -2.38
CA ALA A 148 -12.31 -5.91 -3.10
C ALA A 148 -12.57 -5.99 -4.61
N ALA A 149 -11.77 -5.28 -5.41
CA ALA A 149 -11.88 -5.21 -6.86
C ALA A 149 -10.51 -5.38 -7.55
#